data_89805e8a0b646e8c37249a69efe639bf
#
_entry.id   89805e8a0b646e8c37249a69efe639bf
#
_cell.length_a   1.000
_cell.length_b   1.000
_cell.length_c   1.000
_cell.angle_alpha   90.00
_cell.angle_beta   90.00
_cell.angle_gamma   90.00
#
_symmetry.space_group_name_H-M   'P 1'
#
loop_
_entity.id
_entity.type
_entity.pdbx_description
1 polymer ?
#
loop_
_entity_poly.entity_id
_entity_poly.type
_entity_poly.pdbx_seq_one_letter_code
_entity_poly.pdbx_strand_id
1 'polypeptide(L)'
;MPAETLTEKVVYDRPRSLSERPNHYCPGCGHGTIHKLLAQAIDELGIQERTILVAPVGCSVLAYHYLKVDGCEAAHGRAPAVATGIKRVHPDRVVVSYQGDGDLLAIGMAETIHAANRGEKITVIFVNNAIYGMTGGQMAPTTLQAQKTKTSPYGRNPAEAGFPIRACELLATLDAPVFIERCAVNSVKAVLKTRRAIRKGLQNQVERKGYSFIEILSMCPTGWGIEPREAAAWIGEAMVPVFPLGNLRDR
;
A
#
# COMPACT_ATOMS: atom_id res chain seq x y z
N MET A 1 -41.60 36.94 0.17
CA MET A 1 -40.84 35.90 -0.50
C MET A 1 -40.36 34.94 0.57
N PRO A 2 -40.65 33.63 0.51
CA PRO A 2 -40.12 32.67 1.49
C PRO A 2 -38.63 32.56 1.30
N ALA A 3 -37.85 32.63 2.38
CA ALA A 3 -36.42 32.41 2.37
C ALA A 3 -36.14 30.97 1.90
N GLU A 4 -35.43 30.83 0.80
CA GLU A 4 -34.88 29.53 0.40
C GLU A 4 -33.98 29.03 1.53
N THR A 5 -34.41 27.98 2.21
CA THR A 5 -33.58 27.25 3.16
C THR A 5 -32.45 26.61 2.37
N LEU A 6 -31.24 27.18 2.43
CA LEU A 6 -30.02 26.58 1.93
C LEU A 6 -29.85 25.24 2.66
N THR A 7 -30.11 24.13 1.97
CA THR A 7 -29.80 22.80 2.48
C THR A 7 -28.31 22.60 2.36
N GLU A 8 -27.60 22.64 3.47
CA GLU A 8 -26.17 22.31 3.51
C GLU A 8 -25.97 20.88 3.02
N LYS A 9 -25.12 20.71 1.99
CA LYS A 9 -24.72 19.41 1.47
C LYS A 9 -23.36 19.06 2.03
N VAL A 10 -23.28 17.95 2.79
CA VAL A 10 -21.98 17.39 3.20
C VAL A 10 -21.18 16.98 1.97
N VAL A 11 -20.08 17.67 1.70
CA VAL A 11 -19.19 17.42 0.56
C VAL A 11 -18.19 16.32 0.88
N TYR A 12 -17.80 16.21 2.13
CA TYR A 12 -16.88 15.21 2.63
C TYR A 12 -17.17 14.91 4.10
N ASP A 13 -17.15 13.62 4.43
CA ASP A 13 -17.18 13.14 5.81
C ASP A 13 -16.01 12.18 6.06
N ARG A 14 -15.61 12.07 7.32
CA ARG A 14 -14.56 11.14 7.73
C ARG A 14 -15.04 9.69 7.53
N PRO A 15 -14.22 8.81 6.92
CA PRO A 15 -14.60 7.41 6.80
C PRO A 15 -14.91 6.76 8.16
N ARG A 16 -16.01 6.02 8.25
CA ARG A 16 -16.44 5.30 9.47
C ARG A 16 -15.43 4.23 9.87
N SER A 17 -14.86 3.55 8.86
CA SER A 17 -13.83 2.54 9.05
C SER A 17 -12.47 3.11 9.49
N LEU A 18 -12.31 4.44 9.54
CA LEU A 18 -11.10 5.09 10.04
C LEU A 18 -11.22 5.42 11.52
N SER A 19 -10.28 4.94 12.33
CA SER A 19 -10.19 5.21 13.77
C SER A 19 -10.01 6.71 14.06
N GLU A 20 -10.52 7.17 15.21
CA GLU A 20 -10.34 8.55 15.68
C GLU A 20 -8.98 8.81 16.35
N ARG A 21 -8.15 7.78 16.48
CA ARG A 21 -6.82 7.93 17.07
C ARG A 21 -5.99 8.96 16.32
N PRO A 22 -5.29 9.85 17.04
CA PRO A 22 -4.34 10.77 16.43
C PRO A 22 -3.30 10.01 15.62
N ASN A 23 -2.98 10.53 14.45
CA ASN A 23 -1.95 9.96 13.60
C ASN A 23 -0.56 10.22 14.21
N HIS A 24 0.22 9.16 14.44
CA HIS A 24 1.57 9.24 14.99
C HIS A 24 2.69 8.95 13.96
N TYR A 25 2.33 8.79 12.67
CA TYR A 25 3.35 8.71 11.62
C TYR A 25 4.15 10.02 11.52
N CYS A 26 5.36 9.91 11.00
CA CYS A 26 6.22 11.07 10.78
C CYS A 26 5.52 12.16 9.94
N PRO A 27 5.85 13.45 10.16
CA PRO A 27 5.33 14.52 9.32
C PRO A 27 5.59 14.29 7.83
N GLY A 28 4.56 14.39 7.00
CA GLY A 28 4.65 14.15 5.55
C GLY A 28 4.68 12.67 5.12
N CYS A 29 4.62 11.72 6.05
CA CYS A 29 4.53 10.30 5.73
C CYS A 29 3.24 9.96 4.99
N GLY A 30 3.31 9.15 3.93
CA GLY A 30 2.16 8.80 3.11
C GLY A 30 1.20 7.78 3.72
N HIS A 31 1.59 7.04 4.78
CA HIS A 31 0.74 6.00 5.38
C HIS A 31 -0.63 6.52 5.84
N GLY A 32 -0.68 7.69 6.49
CA GLY A 32 -1.95 8.27 6.95
C GLY A 32 -2.93 8.55 5.80
N THR A 33 -2.43 9.02 4.66
CA THR A 33 -3.23 9.21 3.44
C THR A 33 -3.73 7.86 2.92
N ILE A 34 -2.87 6.85 2.84
CA ILE A 34 -3.23 5.52 2.34
C ILE A 34 -4.29 4.86 3.23
N HIS A 35 -4.16 4.95 4.57
CA HIS A 35 -5.16 4.43 5.50
C HIS A 35 -6.53 5.08 5.29
N LYS A 36 -6.56 6.41 5.09
CA LYS A 36 -7.79 7.13 4.78
C LYS A 36 -8.42 6.63 3.48
N LEU A 37 -7.63 6.42 2.42
CA LEU A 37 -8.14 5.93 1.14
C LEU A 37 -8.65 4.49 1.24
N LEU A 38 -7.97 3.64 2.01
CA LEU A 38 -8.42 2.27 2.26
C LEU A 38 -9.74 2.25 3.05
N ALA A 39 -9.84 3.05 4.13
CA ALA A 39 -11.08 3.19 4.90
C ALA A 39 -12.24 3.71 4.04
N GLN A 40 -12.01 4.72 3.18
CA GLN A 40 -13.02 5.21 2.24
C GLN A 40 -13.51 4.11 1.30
N ALA A 41 -12.59 3.32 0.74
CA ALA A 41 -12.95 2.23 -0.17
C ALA A 41 -13.74 1.12 0.54
N ILE A 42 -13.40 0.81 1.80
CA ILE A 42 -14.14 -0.14 2.65
C ILE A 42 -15.57 0.35 2.88
N ASP A 43 -15.74 1.63 3.25
CA ASP A 43 -17.05 2.23 3.50
C ASP A 43 -17.90 2.32 2.23
N GLU A 44 -17.32 2.75 1.11
CA GLU A 44 -18.01 2.83 -0.19
C GLU A 44 -18.53 1.49 -0.71
N LEU A 45 -17.84 0.41 -0.36
CA LEU A 45 -18.22 -0.96 -0.73
C LEU A 45 -19.11 -1.63 0.33
N GLY A 46 -19.34 -0.99 1.48
CA GLY A 46 -20.14 -1.54 2.58
C GLY A 46 -19.58 -2.84 3.15
N ILE A 47 -18.24 -2.97 3.21
CA ILE A 47 -17.58 -4.24 3.57
C ILE A 47 -16.86 -4.21 4.92
N GLN A 48 -17.08 -3.20 5.76
CA GLN A 48 -16.39 -3.02 7.04
C GLN A 48 -16.42 -4.30 7.89
N GLU A 49 -17.65 -4.83 8.15
CA GLU A 49 -17.88 -6.02 8.99
C GLU A 49 -17.34 -7.35 8.40
N ARG A 50 -16.91 -7.31 7.15
CA ARG A 50 -16.37 -8.47 6.45
C ARG A 50 -14.89 -8.37 6.15
N THR A 51 -14.28 -7.22 6.46
CA THR A 51 -12.86 -6.96 6.14
C THR A 51 -11.96 -7.47 7.25
N ILE A 52 -10.92 -8.18 6.89
CA ILE A 52 -9.85 -8.63 7.77
C ILE A 52 -8.54 -8.05 7.24
N LEU A 53 -7.87 -7.24 8.06
CA LEU A 53 -6.56 -6.67 7.76
C LEU A 53 -5.46 -7.57 8.29
N VAL A 54 -4.50 -7.90 7.43
CA VAL A 54 -3.25 -8.57 7.83
C VAL A 54 -2.13 -7.55 7.71
N ALA A 55 -1.60 -7.10 8.85
CA ALA A 55 -0.54 -6.11 8.94
C ALA A 55 0.74 -6.75 9.50
N PRO A 56 1.79 -6.89 8.69
CA PRO A 56 3.07 -7.45 9.14
C PRO A 56 4.01 -6.37 9.67
N VAL A 57 5.23 -6.76 10.00
CA VAL A 57 6.25 -5.89 10.64
C VAL A 57 6.69 -4.74 9.73
N GLY A 58 6.97 -3.60 10.34
CA GLY A 58 7.36 -2.33 9.74
C GLY A 58 6.34 -1.23 10.03
N CYS A 59 6.47 -0.05 9.42
CA CYS A 59 5.49 1.04 9.60
C CYS A 59 4.06 0.61 9.25
N SER A 60 3.90 -0.37 8.39
CA SER A 60 2.62 -0.95 7.98
C SER A 60 1.87 -1.65 9.11
N VAL A 61 2.55 -2.20 10.13
CA VAL A 61 1.89 -2.89 11.26
C VAL A 61 0.96 -1.96 12.03
N LEU A 62 1.30 -0.67 12.08
CA LEU A 62 0.49 0.32 12.80
C LEU A 62 -0.91 0.54 12.19
N ALA A 63 -1.18 -0.02 11.00
CA ALA A 63 -2.48 0.08 10.33
C ALA A 63 -3.64 -0.43 11.19
N TYR A 64 -3.42 -1.44 12.05
CA TYR A 64 -4.46 -1.96 12.95
C TYR A 64 -4.93 -0.95 14.01
N HIS A 65 -4.14 0.10 14.30
CA HIS A 65 -4.56 1.19 15.18
C HIS A 65 -5.54 2.16 14.51
N TYR A 66 -5.50 2.23 13.17
CA TYR A 66 -6.19 3.25 12.40
C TYR A 66 -7.39 2.75 11.62
N LEU A 67 -7.55 1.45 11.45
CA LEU A 67 -8.68 0.86 10.73
C LEU A 67 -9.60 0.11 11.71
N LYS A 68 -10.90 0.44 11.67
CA LYS A 68 -11.95 -0.20 12.47
C LYS A 68 -12.48 -1.44 11.73
N VAL A 69 -11.63 -2.44 11.54
CA VAL A 69 -11.93 -3.74 10.94
C VAL A 69 -11.29 -4.83 11.78
N ASP A 70 -11.64 -6.08 11.56
CA ASP A 70 -10.90 -7.18 12.15
C ASP A 70 -9.45 -7.17 11.69
N GLY A 71 -8.51 -7.47 12.57
CA GLY A 71 -7.09 -7.40 12.26
C GLY A 71 -6.30 -8.57 12.82
N CYS A 72 -5.27 -8.96 12.09
CA CYS A 72 -4.30 -9.95 12.50
C CYS A 72 -2.89 -9.44 12.19
N GLU A 73 -2.00 -9.48 13.18
CA GLU A 73 -0.59 -9.23 12.96
C GLU A 73 0.07 -10.51 12.42
N ALA A 74 0.91 -10.35 11.40
CA ALA A 74 1.71 -11.43 10.85
C ALA A 74 3.19 -11.22 11.16
N ALA A 75 3.94 -12.32 11.31
CA ALA A 75 5.39 -12.25 11.35
C ALA A 75 5.93 -11.59 10.06
N HIS A 76 7.11 -10.98 10.17
CA HIS A 76 7.74 -10.24 9.06
C HIS A 76 7.82 -11.07 7.78
N GLY A 77 7.28 -10.55 6.70
CA GLY A 77 7.20 -11.18 5.38
C GLY A 77 6.13 -12.26 5.23
N ARG A 78 5.36 -12.58 6.27
CA ARG A 78 4.41 -13.71 6.25
C ARG A 78 2.96 -13.30 5.99
N ALA A 79 2.68 -12.01 5.80
CA ALA A 79 1.32 -11.55 5.58
C ALA A 79 0.58 -12.21 4.40
N PRO A 80 1.18 -12.46 3.22
CA PRO A 80 0.47 -13.13 2.14
C PRO A 80 0.12 -14.59 2.48
N ALA A 81 0.96 -15.29 3.27
CA ALA A 81 0.67 -16.65 3.71
C ALA A 81 -0.48 -16.68 4.75
N VAL A 82 -0.44 -15.77 5.74
CA VAL A 82 -1.51 -15.62 6.73
C VAL A 82 -2.82 -15.22 6.04
N ALA A 83 -2.79 -14.24 5.15
CA ALA A 83 -3.95 -13.80 4.38
C ALA A 83 -4.54 -14.94 3.52
N THR A 84 -3.68 -15.77 2.91
CA THR A 84 -4.09 -16.98 2.18
C THR A 84 -4.84 -17.95 3.10
N GLY A 85 -4.31 -18.25 4.29
CA GLY A 85 -4.94 -19.13 5.27
C GLY A 85 -6.31 -18.61 5.70
N ILE A 86 -6.39 -17.33 6.10
CA ILE A 86 -7.65 -16.68 6.48
C ILE A 86 -8.67 -16.75 5.35
N LYS A 87 -8.26 -16.41 4.11
CA LYS A 87 -9.15 -16.39 2.95
C LYS A 87 -9.71 -17.76 2.60
N ARG A 88 -8.92 -18.81 2.76
CA ARG A 88 -9.35 -20.18 2.47
C ARG A 88 -10.34 -20.71 3.50
N VAL A 89 -10.16 -20.34 4.77
CA VAL A 89 -11.08 -20.73 5.87
C VAL A 89 -12.36 -19.88 5.84
N HIS A 90 -12.23 -18.60 5.45
CA HIS A 90 -13.32 -17.63 5.40
C HIS A 90 -13.46 -17.04 3.97
N PRO A 91 -13.99 -17.79 3.00
CA PRO A 91 -14.00 -17.39 1.58
C PRO A 91 -14.89 -16.18 1.27
N ASP A 92 -15.84 -15.85 2.15
CA ASP A 92 -16.75 -14.70 2.09
C ASP A 92 -16.14 -13.40 2.63
N ARG A 93 -15.07 -13.48 3.42
CA ARG A 93 -14.38 -12.30 3.96
C ARG A 93 -13.55 -11.59 2.91
N VAL A 94 -13.37 -10.29 3.10
CA VAL A 94 -12.45 -9.47 2.32
C VAL A 94 -11.14 -9.38 3.09
N VAL A 95 -10.08 -10.00 2.57
CA VAL A 95 -8.78 -10.07 3.26
C VAL A 95 -7.79 -9.14 2.58
N VAL A 96 -7.26 -8.19 3.34
CA VAL A 96 -6.31 -7.17 2.88
C VAL A 96 -4.97 -7.40 3.55
N SER A 97 -3.92 -7.59 2.76
CA SER A 97 -2.54 -7.52 3.24
C SER A 97 -2.00 -6.11 3.02
N TYR A 98 -1.45 -5.48 4.06
CA TYR A 98 -0.93 -4.11 4.01
C TYR A 98 0.56 -4.11 4.38
N GLN A 99 1.45 -3.99 3.40
CA GLN A 99 2.87 -4.30 3.53
C GLN A 99 3.77 -3.15 3.04
N GLY A 100 4.93 -2.98 3.69
CA GLY A 100 6.03 -2.17 3.19
C GLY A 100 6.98 -2.94 2.27
N ASP A 101 7.92 -2.24 1.65
CA ASP A 101 8.86 -2.78 0.67
C ASP A 101 9.86 -3.79 1.28
N GLY A 102 10.38 -3.50 2.45
CA GLY A 102 11.24 -4.43 3.17
C GLY A 102 10.52 -5.71 3.58
N ASP A 103 9.26 -5.60 3.97
CA ASP A 103 8.44 -6.74 4.34
C ASP A 103 8.10 -7.61 3.11
N LEU A 104 7.57 -7.00 2.05
CA LEU A 104 7.05 -7.72 0.89
C LEU A 104 8.14 -8.27 -0.01
N LEU A 105 9.20 -7.48 -0.30
CA LEU A 105 10.19 -7.82 -1.32
C LEU A 105 11.52 -8.33 -0.77
N ALA A 106 11.81 -8.15 0.53
CA ALA A 106 12.96 -8.79 1.15
C ALA A 106 12.56 -10.15 1.72
N ILE A 107 12.06 -10.17 2.96
CA ILE A 107 11.79 -11.41 3.69
C ILE A 107 10.51 -12.13 3.22
N GLY A 108 9.57 -11.42 2.58
CA GLY A 108 8.27 -11.95 2.15
C GLY A 108 8.12 -12.20 0.64
N MET A 109 9.21 -12.15 -0.13
CA MET A 109 9.13 -12.30 -1.59
C MET A 109 8.55 -13.65 -2.02
N ALA A 110 8.96 -14.74 -1.40
CA ALA A 110 8.47 -16.08 -1.74
C ALA A 110 6.96 -16.20 -1.47
N GLU A 111 6.49 -15.74 -0.32
CA GLU A 111 5.07 -15.75 0.04
C GLU A 111 4.24 -14.90 -0.91
N THR A 112 4.75 -13.73 -1.30
CA THR A 112 4.10 -12.82 -2.24
C THR A 112 3.97 -13.46 -3.62
N ILE A 113 5.05 -14.01 -4.17
CA ILE A 113 5.05 -14.68 -5.47
C ILE A 113 4.11 -15.89 -5.48
N HIS A 114 4.19 -16.74 -4.45
CA HIS A 114 3.35 -17.92 -4.38
C HIS A 114 1.87 -17.60 -4.19
N ALA A 115 1.51 -16.59 -3.39
CA ALA A 115 0.12 -16.14 -3.26
C ALA A 115 -0.42 -15.58 -4.58
N ALA A 116 0.37 -14.76 -5.27
CA ALA A 116 0.03 -14.20 -6.57
C ALA A 116 -0.10 -15.30 -7.65
N ASN A 117 0.85 -16.24 -7.72
CA ASN A 117 0.85 -17.32 -8.71
C ASN A 117 -0.33 -18.28 -8.55
N ARG A 118 -0.82 -18.49 -7.32
CA ARG A 118 -2.02 -19.28 -7.07
C ARG A 118 -3.32 -18.50 -7.33
N GLY A 119 -3.23 -17.18 -7.58
CA GLY A 119 -4.42 -16.34 -7.76
C GLY A 119 -5.28 -16.26 -6.50
N GLU A 120 -4.64 -16.26 -5.31
CA GLU A 120 -5.38 -16.16 -4.05
C GLU A 120 -6.29 -14.94 -4.04
N LYS A 121 -7.54 -15.10 -3.62
CA LYS A 121 -8.55 -14.03 -3.68
C LYS A 121 -8.34 -13.02 -2.54
N ILE A 122 -7.18 -12.39 -2.50
CA ILE A 122 -6.78 -11.35 -1.54
C ILE A 122 -6.40 -10.07 -2.26
N THR A 123 -6.42 -8.96 -1.52
CA THR A 123 -5.93 -7.67 -2.02
C THR A 123 -4.66 -7.30 -1.24
N VAL A 124 -3.58 -7.06 -1.97
CA VAL A 124 -2.31 -6.61 -1.40
C VAL A 124 -2.15 -5.12 -1.65
N ILE A 125 -2.07 -4.35 -0.58
CA ILE A 125 -1.67 -2.93 -0.60
C ILE A 125 -0.19 -2.87 -0.24
N PHE A 126 0.61 -2.56 -1.23
CA PHE A 126 2.05 -2.48 -1.12
C PHE A 126 2.52 -1.03 -1.07
N VAL A 127 3.07 -0.61 0.05
CA VAL A 127 3.62 0.74 0.24
C VAL A 127 5.10 0.73 -0.07
N ASN A 128 5.46 1.30 -1.22
CA ASN A 128 6.83 1.44 -1.68
C ASN A 128 7.33 2.85 -1.33
N ASN A 129 8.21 2.97 -0.36
CA ASN A 129 8.89 4.21 0.03
C ASN A 129 10.40 4.16 -0.18
N ALA A 130 10.91 3.15 -0.88
CA ALA A 130 12.31 2.97 -1.25
C ALA A 130 13.30 2.94 -0.06
N ILE A 131 12.83 2.56 1.15
CA ILE A 131 13.68 2.51 2.35
C ILE A 131 13.02 1.73 3.50
N TYR A 132 13.81 1.10 4.39
CA TYR A 132 13.29 0.62 5.67
C TYR A 132 13.05 1.81 6.62
N GLY A 133 11.79 2.30 6.68
CA GLY A 133 11.46 3.50 7.45
C GLY A 133 11.49 3.28 8.97
N MET A 134 10.83 2.24 9.48
CA MET A 134 10.65 1.99 10.91
C MET A 134 11.97 1.80 11.66
N THR A 135 12.93 1.10 11.07
CA THR A 135 14.23 0.78 11.68
C THR A 135 15.25 1.90 11.54
N GLY A 136 14.90 2.99 10.87
CA GLY A 136 15.69 4.22 10.84
C GLY A 136 16.45 4.48 9.54
N GLY A 137 16.07 3.86 8.41
CA GLY A 137 16.56 4.28 7.09
C GLY A 137 17.63 3.38 6.48
N GLN A 138 17.50 2.07 6.57
CA GLN A 138 18.36 1.12 5.87
C GLN A 138 17.90 0.94 4.41
N MET A 139 18.79 0.42 3.59
CA MET A 139 18.52 0.11 2.19
C MET A 139 17.49 -1.02 2.08
N ALA A 140 16.39 -0.77 1.35
CA ALA A 140 15.36 -1.74 1.00
C ALA A 140 15.56 -2.31 -0.42
N PRO A 141 14.87 -3.39 -0.79
CA PRO A 141 14.92 -3.93 -2.15
C PRO A 141 14.54 -2.92 -3.24
N THR A 142 13.72 -1.93 -2.90
CA THR A 142 13.24 -0.86 -3.79
C THR A 142 14.08 0.41 -3.78
N THR A 143 15.08 0.52 -2.90
CA THR A 143 15.96 1.70 -2.82
C THR A 143 16.58 1.99 -4.18
N LEU A 144 16.51 3.26 -4.62
CA LEU A 144 16.96 3.68 -5.94
C LEU A 144 18.48 3.61 -6.07
N GLN A 145 18.97 3.54 -7.32
CA GLN A 145 20.41 3.68 -7.58
C GLN A 145 20.91 5.02 -7.06
N ALA A 146 22.11 5.03 -6.52
CA ALA A 146 22.73 6.19 -5.88
C ALA A 146 21.97 6.80 -4.69
N GLN A 147 20.79 6.28 -4.31
CA GLN A 147 20.08 6.72 -3.11
C GLN A 147 20.89 6.37 -1.86
N LYS A 148 21.20 7.39 -1.07
CA LYS A 148 21.90 7.23 0.20
C LYS A 148 20.94 6.73 1.28
N THR A 149 21.42 5.77 2.05
CA THR A 149 20.72 5.21 3.22
C THR A 149 21.73 4.95 4.33
N LYS A 150 21.29 4.58 5.53
CA LYS A 150 22.23 4.24 6.62
C LYS A 150 23.15 3.06 6.29
N THR A 151 22.69 2.12 5.50
CA THR A 151 23.48 0.95 5.09
C THR A 151 24.10 1.10 3.69
N SER A 152 23.83 2.20 3.00
CA SER A 152 24.47 2.60 1.74
C SER A 152 24.81 4.10 1.77
N PRO A 153 25.77 4.53 2.61
CA PRO A 153 26.06 5.96 2.84
C PRO A 153 26.61 6.68 1.60
N TYR A 154 27.20 5.93 0.69
CA TYR A 154 27.71 6.45 -0.60
C TYR A 154 26.68 6.31 -1.75
N GLY A 155 25.48 5.81 -1.44
CA GLY A 155 24.43 5.47 -2.38
C GLY A 155 24.41 3.97 -2.73
N ARG A 156 23.23 3.47 -3.16
CA ARG A 156 23.11 2.09 -3.64
C ARG A 156 23.98 1.87 -4.85
N ASN A 157 24.92 0.94 -4.75
CA ASN A 157 25.78 0.51 -5.85
C ASN A 157 25.21 -0.77 -6.47
N PRO A 158 24.83 -0.77 -7.77
CA PRO A 158 24.28 -1.96 -8.42
C PRO A 158 25.24 -3.16 -8.47
N ALA A 159 26.55 -2.94 -8.50
CA ALA A 159 27.54 -4.01 -8.49
C ALA A 159 27.57 -4.81 -7.17
N GLU A 160 27.19 -4.17 -6.07
CA GLU A 160 27.17 -4.78 -4.73
C GLU A 160 25.77 -5.21 -4.28
N ALA A 161 24.76 -4.38 -4.57
CA ALA A 161 23.40 -4.52 -4.03
C ALA A 161 22.33 -4.77 -5.11
N GLY A 162 22.73 -4.93 -6.37
CA GLY A 162 21.80 -5.08 -7.48
C GLY A 162 20.92 -3.85 -7.72
N PHE A 163 19.95 -4.00 -8.59
CA PHE A 163 19.00 -2.95 -8.99
C PHE A 163 17.75 -2.93 -8.12
N PRO A 164 17.00 -1.80 -8.09
CA PRO A 164 15.69 -1.76 -7.46
C PRO A 164 14.74 -2.80 -8.03
N ILE A 165 14.06 -3.55 -7.15
CA ILE A 165 13.09 -4.58 -7.58
C ILE A 165 11.77 -3.90 -7.96
N ARG A 166 11.28 -4.18 -9.16
CA ARG A 166 10.00 -3.69 -9.69
C ARG A 166 8.91 -4.72 -9.46
N ALA A 167 8.19 -4.59 -8.35
CA ALA A 167 7.20 -5.57 -7.93
C ALA A 167 6.07 -5.77 -8.92
N CYS A 168 5.50 -4.69 -9.46
CA CYS A 168 4.40 -4.77 -10.42
C CYS A 168 4.81 -5.52 -11.68
N GLU A 169 5.98 -5.22 -12.26
CA GLU A 169 6.50 -5.89 -13.45
C GLU A 169 6.80 -7.37 -13.19
N LEU A 170 7.40 -7.69 -12.04
CA LEU A 170 7.65 -9.06 -11.63
C LEU A 170 6.35 -9.87 -11.52
N LEU A 171 5.35 -9.34 -10.84
CA LEU A 171 4.07 -10.01 -10.67
C LEU A 171 3.24 -10.06 -11.96
N ALA A 172 3.45 -9.12 -12.89
CA ALA A 172 2.80 -9.12 -14.20
C ALA A 172 3.29 -10.26 -15.11
N THR A 173 4.41 -10.92 -14.80
CA THR A 173 4.85 -12.14 -15.51
C THR A 173 4.03 -13.37 -15.15
N LEU A 174 3.28 -13.35 -14.03
CA LEU A 174 2.44 -14.45 -13.59
C LEU A 174 1.06 -14.38 -14.25
N ASP A 175 0.44 -15.52 -14.55
CA ASP A 175 -0.85 -15.57 -15.23
C ASP A 175 -2.06 -15.29 -14.32
N ALA A 176 -1.99 -15.72 -13.08
CA ALA A 176 -3.14 -15.73 -12.16
C ALA A 176 -3.59 -14.38 -11.59
N PRO A 177 -2.74 -13.35 -11.37
CA PRO A 177 -3.22 -12.06 -10.89
C PRO A 177 -4.22 -11.43 -11.86
N VAL A 178 -5.33 -10.88 -11.32
CA VAL A 178 -6.39 -10.25 -12.14
C VAL A 178 -6.22 -8.73 -12.20
N PHE A 179 -5.57 -8.12 -11.21
CA PHE A 179 -5.37 -6.69 -11.16
C PHE A 179 -4.00 -6.34 -10.60
N ILE A 180 -3.23 -5.54 -11.34
CA ILE A 180 -1.91 -5.02 -10.93
C ILE A 180 -1.84 -3.56 -11.35
N GLU A 181 -1.71 -2.65 -10.38
CA GLU A 181 -1.59 -1.22 -10.64
C GLU A 181 -0.55 -0.57 -9.73
N ARG A 182 0.26 0.33 -10.29
CA ARG A 182 1.16 1.20 -9.55
C ARG A 182 0.62 2.61 -9.52
N CYS A 183 0.46 3.14 -8.31
CA CYS A 183 -0.06 4.46 -8.01
C CYS A 183 0.93 5.26 -7.17
N ALA A 184 0.55 6.49 -6.78
CA ALA A 184 1.30 7.34 -5.85
C ALA A 184 0.36 8.20 -5.01
N VAL A 185 0.88 8.78 -3.91
CA VAL A 185 0.11 9.70 -3.04
C VAL A 185 0.76 11.07 -2.92
N ASN A 186 1.54 11.47 -3.91
CA ASN A 186 2.32 12.71 -3.95
C ASN A 186 1.59 13.94 -4.52
N SER A 187 0.37 13.79 -5.01
CA SER A 187 -0.43 14.89 -5.54
C SER A 187 -1.92 14.57 -5.46
N VAL A 188 -2.78 15.57 -5.52
CA VAL A 188 -4.25 15.38 -5.51
C VAL A 188 -4.70 14.42 -6.61
N LYS A 189 -4.18 14.58 -7.84
CA LYS A 189 -4.49 13.70 -8.98
C LYS A 189 -4.05 12.26 -8.72
N ALA A 190 -2.86 12.06 -8.12
CA ALA A 190 -2.34 10.74 -7.77
C ALA A 190 -3.18 10.10 -6.66
N VAL A 191 -3.52 10.84 -5.61
CA VAL A 191 -4.39 10.39 -4.51
C VAL A 191 -5.75 9.90 -5.04
N LEU A 192 -6.38 10.63 -5.96
CA LEU A 192 -7.65 10.21 -6.57
C LEU A 192 -7.52 8.95 -7.43
N LYS A 193 -6.38 8.76 -8.11
CA LYS A 193 -6.09 7.50 -8.83
C LYS A 193 -5.89 6.35 -7.85
N THR A 194 -5.10 6.56 -6.80
CA THR A 194 -4.84 5.54 -5.76
C THR A 194 -6.13 5.10 -5.09
N ARG A 195 -7.05 6.03 -4.77
CA ARG A 195 -8.38 5.69 -4.24
C ARG A 195 -9.13 4.73 -5.16
N ARG A 196 -9.14 5.01 -6.47
CA ARG A 196 -9.83 4.16 -7.47
C ARG A 196 -9.18 2.78 -7.57
N ALA A 197 -7.85 2.70 -7.57
CA ALA A 197 -7.13 1.44 -7.62
C ALA A 197 -7.40 0.58 -6.38
N ILE A 198 -7.36 1.16 -5.17
CA ILE A 198 -7.69 0.45 -3.93
C ILE A 198 -9.13 -0.08 -3.98
N ARG A 199 -10.10 0.79 -4.35
CA ARG A 199 -11.50 0.39 -4.48
C ARG A 199 -11.68 -0.74 -5.49
N LYS A 200 -11.01 -0.67 -6.65
CA LYS A 200 -11.05 -1.72 -7.69
C LYS A 200 -10.50 -3.06 -7.16
N GLY A 201 -9.36 -3.04 -6.48
CA GLY A 201 -8.77 -4.25 -5.89
C GLY A 201 -9.69 -4.91 -4.87
N LEU A 202 -10.33 -4.14 -3.99
CA LEU A 202 -11.33 -4.65 -3.04
C LEU A 202 -12.58 -5.17 -3.76
N GLN A 203 -13.06 -4.46 -4.79
CA GLN A 203 -14.21 -4.87 -5.60
C GLN A 203 -13.96 -6.21 -6.30
N ASN A 204 -12.77 -6.42 -6.87
CA ASN A 204 -12.39 -7.70 -7.46
C ASN A 204 -12.47 -8.86 -6.47
N GLN A 205 -12.16 -8.61 -5.20
CA GLN A 205 -12.28 -9.61 -4.15
C GLN A 205 -13.74 -9.89 -3.77
N VAL A 206 -14.59 -8.85 -3.70
CA VAL A 206 -16.04 -8.98 -3.50
C VAL A 206 -16.67 -9.80 -4.63
N GLU A 207 -16.23 -9.57 -5.86
CA GLU A 207 -16.66 -10.28 -7.08
C GLU A 207 -15.99 -11.66 -7.23
N ARG A 208 -15.12 -12.05 -6.30
CA ARG A 208 -14.38 -13.33 -6.30
C ARG A 208 -13.52 -13.57 -7.55
N LYS A 209 -13.02 -12.50 -8.18
CA LYS A 209 -12.22 -12.58 -9.41
C LYS A 209 -10.85 -13.20 -9.19
N GLY A 210 -10.07 -12.72 -8.20
CA GLY A 210 -8.72 -13.24 -7.95
C GLY A 210 -7.82 -12.29 -7.18
N TYR A 211 -6.52 -12.47 -7.37
CA TYR A 211 -5.46 -11.71 -6.70
C TYR A 211 -5.36 -10.28 -7.26
N SER A 212 -5.40 -9.30 -6.37
CA SER A 212 -5.22 -7.89 -6.70
C SER A 212 -4.00 -7.32 -5.98
N PHE A 213 -3.15 -6.62 -6.72
CA PHE A 213 -1.92 -5.99 -6.21
C PHE A 213 -1.88 -4.51 -6.55
N ILE A 214 -1.78 -3.67 -5.52
CA ILE A 214 -1.70 -2.22 -5.66
C ILE A 214 -0.41 -1.73 -5.00
N GLU A 215 0.57 -1.35 -5.81
CA GLU A 215 1.79 -0.68 -5.37
C GLU A 215 1.55 0.82 -5.28
N ILE A 216 1.89 1.42 -4.12
CA ILE A 216 1.68 2.84 -3.85
C ILE A 216 3.00 3.48 -3.49
N LEU A 217 3.54 4.31 -4.40
CA LEU A 217 4.71 5.13 -4.12
C LEU A 217 4.35 6.15 -3.05
N SER A 218 5.10 6.14 -1.96
CA SER A 218 4.75 6.85 -0.72
C SER A 218 5.93 7.60 -0.14
N MET A 219 5.68 8.78 0.43
CA MET A 219 6.69 9.61 1.07
C MET A 219 7.19 8.98 2.37
N CYS A 220 8.51 9.03 2.58
CA CYS A 220 9.19 8.73 3.84
C CYS A 220 10.23 9.83 4.17
N PRO A 221 9.79 11.09 4.46
CA PRO A 221 10.70 12.22 4.64
C PRO A 221 11.80 11.96 5.67
N THR A 222 11.42 11.43 6.84
CA THR A 222 12.37 11.10 7.92
C THR A 222 13.39 10.04 7.48
N GLY A 223 12.96 9.00 6.78
CA GLY A 223 13.85 7.96 6.27
C GLY A 223 14.79 8.47 5.16
N TRP A 224 14.31 9.40 4.33
CA TRP A 224 15.10 10.01 3.25
C TRP A 224 15.98 11.17 3.73
N GLY A 225 15.74 11.74 4.94
CA GLY A 225 16.45 12.90 5.47
C GLY A 225 16.17 14.18 4.68
N ILE A 226 14.95 14.35 4.17
CA ILE A 226 14.50 15.54 3.43
C ILE A 226 13.27 16.16 4.06
N GLU A 227 13.00 17.42 3.75
CA GLU A 227 11.84 18.12 4.26
C GLU A 227 10.51 17.54 3.73
N PRO A 228 9.44 17.50 4.55
CA PRO A 228 8.15 16.97 4.12
C PRO A 228 7.59 17.58 2.84
N ARG A 229 7.86 18.86 2.59
CA ARG A 229 7.40 19.56 1.37
C ARG A 229 8.10 19.08 0.11
N GLU A 230 9.38 18.68 0.24
CA GLU A 230 10.20 18.19 -0.87
C GLU A 230 9.89 16.72 -1.19
N ALA A 231 9.48 15.95 -0.18
CA ALA A 231 9.24 14.52 -0.33
C ALA A 231 8.19 14.18 -1.41
N ALA A 232 7.17 15.02 -1.57
CA ALA A 232 6.15 14.81 -2.61
C ALA A 232 6.72 15.01 -4.03
N ALA A 233 7.57 16.03 -4.21
CA ALA A 233 8.26 16.28 -5.48
C ALA A 233 9.24 15.14 -5.79
N TRP A 234 10.00 14.68 -4.79
CA TRP A 234 10.97 13.60 -4.91
C TRP A 234 10.37 12.30 -5.46
N ILE A 235 9.12 11.95 -5.11
CA ILE A 235 8.43 10.82 -5.73
C ILE A 235 8.34 11.00 -7.25
N GLY A 236 7.91 12.18 -7.71
CA GLY A 236 7.76 12.45 -9.14
C GLY A 236 9.09 12.46 -9.89
N GLU A 237 10.10 13.07 -9.31
CA GLU A 237 11.40 13.31 -9.92
C GLU A 237 12.32 12.07 -9.86
N ALA A 238 12.32 11.34 -8.75
CA ALA A 238 13.24 10.24 -8.52
C ALA A 238 12.58 8.85 -8.62
N MET A 239 11.40 8.65 -8.00
CA MET A 239 10.80 7.30 -7.97
C MET A 239 10.04 6.95 -9.25
N VAL A 240 9.24 7.87 -9.81
CA VAL A 240 8.41 7.59 -11.00
C VAL A 240 9.24 7.17 -12.23
N PRO A 241 10.43 7.73 -12.51
CA PRO A 241 11.27 7.24 -13.60
C PRO A 241 11.71 5.79 -13.44
N VAL A 242 11.88 5.30 -12.21
CA VAL A 242 12.28 3.92 -11.90
C VAL A 242 11.06 3.00 -11.78
N PHE A 243 9.97 3.52 -11.24
CA PHE A 243 8.70 2.84 -11.00
C PHE A 243 7.56 3.57 -11.73
N PRO A 244 7.44 3.42 -13.07
CA PRO A 244 6.42 4.12 -13.85
C PRO A 244 5.00 3.81 -13.35
N LEU A 245 4.19 4.86 -13.17
CA LEU A 245 2.81 4.72 -12.71
C LEU A 245 1.91 4.19 -13.83
N GLY A 246 0.99 3.31 -13.48
CA GLY A 246 0.02 2.80 -14.44
C GLY A 246 -0.58 1.48 -14.04
N ASN A 247 -1.54 1.06 -14.84
CA ASN A 247 -2.15 -0.25 -14.77
C ASN A 247 -1.35 -1.21 -15.64
N LEU A 248 -0.88 -2.33 -15.06
CA LEU A 248 -0.14 -3.38 -15.76
C LEU A 248 -1.04 -4.57 -16.08
N ARG A 249 -2.18 -4.70 -15.37
CA ARG A 249 -3.17 -5.74 -15.60
C ARG A 249 -4.54 -5.37 -15.03
N ASP A 250 -5.61 -5.56 -15.80
CA ASP A 250 -7.02 -5.47 -15.37
C ASP A 250 -7.85 -6.48 -16.21
N ARG A 251 -8.30 -7.58 -15.55
CA ARG A 251 -9.06 -8.68 -16.15
C ARG A 251 -10.42 -8.87 -15.50
#